data_6aa8c16ca63f2421439b0ea7ea14015f
#
_entry.id   6aa8c16ca63f2421439b0ea7ea14015f
#
_cell.length_a   1.000
_cell.length_b   1.000
_cell.length_c   1.000
_cell.angle_alpha   90.00
_cell.angle_beta   90.00
_cell.angle_gamma   90.00
#
_symmetry.space_group_name_H-M   'P 1'
#
loop_
_entity.id
_entity.type
_entity.pdbx_description
1 polymer ?
#
loop_
_entity_poly.entity_id
_entity_poly.type
_entity_poly.pdbx_seq_one_letter_code
_entity_poly.pdbx_strand_id
1 'polypeptide(L)'
;MIHEVAHQIAFNCGVHNRFSTVPKWTSEGLATLCETRGVYNFKKFPSIRDRINRSRLESFRRLKAAGKTDGRLLELLQSDRLFETEPEVAYAVSWAISFYLNENRQAEYMDYLRKDARRGDFLKHSRLDRVGFFVRHFGKNIEGLEKRMNIFVESIK
;
A
#
# COMPACT_ATOMS: atom_id res chain seq x y z
N MET A 1 -11.50 -3.27 -13.88
CA MET A 1 -11.93 -4.70 -13.84
C MET A 1 -11.00 -5.56 -12.96
N ILE A 2 -9.67 -5.67 -13.19
CA ILE A 2 -8.74 -6.44 -12.32
C ILE A 2 -8.69 -5.87 -10.90
N HIS A 3 -8.75 -4.58 -10.73
CA HIS A 3 -8.77 -3.88 -9.45
C HIS A 3 -9.90 -4.39 -8.52
N GLU A 4 -11.14 -4.39 -9.00
CA GLU A 4 -12.30 -4.86 -8.24
C GLU A 4 -12.24 -6.36 -7.92
N VAL A 5 -11.70 -7.14 -8.86
CA VAL A 5 -11.46 -8.57 -8.63
C VAL A 5 -10.42 -8.79 -7.54
N ALA A 6 -9.38 -7.96 -7.48
CA ALA A 6 -8.37 -8.02 -6.41
C ALA A 6 -8.99 -7.77 -5.03
N HIS A 7 -9.88 -6.78 -4.90
CA HIS A 7 -10.62 -6.55 -3.65
C HIS A 7 -11.45 -7.78 -3.27
N GLN A 8 -12.22 -8.34 -4.21
CA GLN A 8 -13.05 -9.53 -3.94
C GLN A 8 -12.20 -10.73 -3.50
N ILE A 9 -11.07 -10.98 -4.17
CA ILE A 9 -10.16 -12.07 -3.80
C ILE A 9 -9.58 -11.82 -2.41
N ALA A 10 -9.08 -10.61 -2.12
CA ALA A 10 -8.50 -10.28 -0.83
C ALA A 10 -9.47 -10.51 0.34
N PHE A 11 -10.76 -10.17 0.16
CA PHE A 11 -11.79 -10.45 1.16
C PHE A 11 -12.15 -11.95 1.24
N ASN A 12 -12.20 -12.65 0.12
CA ASN A 12 -12.58 -14.06 0.10
C ASN A 12 -11.47 -14.99 0.64
N CYS A 13 -10.19 -14.58 0.46
CA CYS A 13 -9.04 -15.34 0.96
C CYS A 13 -8.59 -14.93 2.37
N GLY A 14 -9.33 -14.03 3.05
CA GLY A 14 -9.02 -13.59 4.40
C GLY A 14 -7.78 -12.70 4.52
N VAL A 15 -7.32 -12.11 3.41
CA VAL A 15 -6.29 -11.05 3.41
C VAL A 15 -6.86 -9.75 3.93
N HIS A 16 -8.15 -9.51 3.69
CA HIS A 16 -8.95 -8.45 4.30
C HIS A 16 -10.17 -9.07 4.98
N ASN A 17 -10.63 -8.44 6.05
CA ASN A 17 -11.84 -8.86 6.77
C ASN A 17 -12.99 -7.92 6.41
N ARG A 18 -14.13 -8.48 6.01
CA ARG A 18 -15.35 -7.72 5.67
C ARG A 18 -15.99 -7.04 6.88
N PHE A 19 -15.71 -7.55 8.07
CA PHE A 19 -16.29 -7.08 9.33
C PHE A 19 -15.37 -6.13 10.10
N SER A 20 -14.13 -5.93 9.65
CA SER A 20 -13.19 -4.99 10.25
C SER A 20 -13.00 -3.75 9.39
N THR A 21 -12.56 -2.66 10.03
CA THR A 21 -12.19 -1.43 9.31
C THR A 21 -10.77 -1.58 8.75
N VAL A 22 -10.68 -2.11 7.52
CA VAL A 22 -9.41 -2.18 6.80
C VAL A 22 -8.98 -0.77 6.39
N PRO A 23 -7.75 -0.33 6.71
CA PRO A 23 -7.26 0.96 6.23
C PRO A 23 -7.27 1.03 4.69
N LYS A 24 -7.80 2.11 4.11
CA LYS A 24 -7.91 2.22 2.65
C LYS A 24 -6.56 2.08 1.94
N TRP A 25 -5.47 2.56 2.53
CA TRP A 25 -4.15 2.43 1.90
C TRP A 25 -3.72 0.97 1.71
N THR A 26 -4.11 0.05 2.61
CA THR A 26 -3.81 -1.39 2.45
C THR A 26 -4.66 -2.03 1.37
N SER A 27 -5.95 -1.74 1.36
CA SER A 27 -6.87 -2.30 0.36
C SER A 27 -6.57 -1.77 -1.04
N GLU A 28 -6.44 -0.45 -1.19
CA GLU A 28 -6.15 0.20 -2.47
C GLU A 28 -4.72 -0.07 -2.95
N GLY A 29 -3.75 -0.06 -2.03
CA GLY A 29 -2.37 -0.39 -2.34
C GLY A 29 -2.22 -1.82 -2.86
N LEU A 30 -2.84 -2.80 -2.21
CA LEU A 30 -2.83 -4.19 -2.67
C LEU A 30 -3.57 -4.35 -4.00
N ALA A 31 -4.73 -3.73 -4.17
CA ALA A 31 -5.49 -3.80 -5.41
C ALA A 31 -4.70 -3.22 -6.58
N THR A 32 -4.03 -2.07 -6.40
CA THR A 32 -3.18 -1.46 -7.44
C THR A 32 -1.93 -2.28 -7.77
N LEU A 33 -1.37 -3.05 -6.83
CA LEU A 33 -0.32 -4.04 -7.12
C LEU A 33 -0.86 -5.16 -8.02
N CYS A 34 -2.03 -5.69 -7.68
CA CYS A 34 -2.65 -6.79 -8.41
C CYS A 34 -3.12 -6.43 -9.82
N GLU A 35 -3.17 -5.16 -10.20
CA GLU A 35 -3.42 -4.72 -11.58
C GLU A 35 -2.34 -5.20 -12.56
N THR A 36 -1.15 -5.54 -12.08
CA THR A 36 -0.01 -5.91 -12.92
C THR A 36 0.15 -7.41 -13.07
N ARG A 37 0.41 -7.86 -14.31
CA ARG A 37 0.52 -9.27 -14.65
C ARG A 37 1.65 -10.00 -13.90
N GLY A 38 2.73 -9.31 -13.57
CA GLY A 38 3.85 -9.90 -12.82
C GLY A 38 3.52 -10.19 -11.35
N VAL A 39 2.44 -9.60 -10.80
CA VAL A 39 1.96 -9.90 -9.44
C VAL A 39 1.03 -11.12 -9.44
N TYR A 40 0.01 -11.15 -10.28
CA TYR A 40 -0.94 -12.27 -10.30
C TYR A 40 -0.48 -13.47 -11.15
N ASN A 41 0.52 -13.31 -12.01
CA ASN A 41 1.07 -14.39 -12.84
C ASN A 41 2.60 -14.33 -12.90
N PHE A 42 3.24 -14.33 -11.73
CA PHE A 42 4.71 -14.20 -11.58
C PHE A 42 5.49 -15.32 -12.27
N LYS A 43 4.91 -16.51 -12.42
CA LYS A 43 5.55 -17.63 -13.12
C LYS A 43 5.82 -17.31 -14.59
N LYS A 44 4.87 -16.65 -15.26
CA LYS A 44 5.00 -16.24 -16.66
C LYS A 44 5.73 -14.91 -16.82
N PHE A 45 5.62 -14.03 -15.83
CA PHE A 45 6.14 -12.66 -15.85
C PHE A 45 6.98 -12.38 -14.59
N PRO A 46 8.20 -12.97 -14.48
CA PRO A 46 8.99 -12.92 -13.26
C PRO A 46 9.75 -11.60 -13.05
N SER A 47 9.87 -10.77 -14.09
CA SER A 47 10.63 -9.53 -14.02
C SER A 47 9.97 -8.50 -13.09
N ILE A 48 10.77 -7.73 -12.37
CA ILE A 48 10.27 -6.56 -11.62
C ILE A 48 9.50 -5.59 -12.53
N ARG A 49 9.92 -5.44 -13.79
CA ARG A 49 9.24 -4.59 -14.79
C ARG A 49 7.81 -5.01 -15.05
N ASP A 50 7.50 -6.29 -14.94
CA ASP A 50 6.15 -6.83 -15.11
C ASP A 50 5.26 -6.57 -13.88
N ARG A 51 5.85 -6.26 -12.73
CA ARG A 51 5.16 -5.93 -11.47
C ARG A 51 4.95 -4.43 -11.25
N ILE A 52 5.53 -3.59 -12.12
CA ILE A 52 5.39 -2.14 -12.02
C ILE A 52 4.07 -1.70 -12.63
N ASN A 53 3.21 -1.07 -11.82
CA ASN A 53 2.07 -0.32 -12.32
C ASN A 53 2.56 1.03 -12.88
N ARG A 54 2.76 1.09 -14.19
CA ARG A 54 3.38 2.26 -14.85
C ARG A 54 2.56 3.54 -14.66
N SER A 55 1.25 3.46 -14.72
CA SER A 55 0.38 4.61 -14.50
C SER A 55 0.54 5.17 -13.09
N ARG A 56 0.65 4.31 -12.06
CA ARG A 56 0.88 4.72 -10.68
C ARG A 56 2.30 5.26 -10.47
N LEU A 57 3.30 4.66 -11.12
CA LEU A 57 4.68 5.16 -11.10
C LEU A 57 4.78 6.57 -11.68
N GLU A 58 4.14 6.82 -12.83
CA GLU A 58 4.14 8.13 -13.47
C GLU A 58 3.41 9.18 -12.61
N SER A 59 2.24 8.82 -12.07
CA SER A 59 1.52 9.69 -11.13
C SER A 59 2.36 10.02 -9.89
N PHE A 60 2.99 9.02 -9.29
CA PHE A 60 3.85 9.23 -8.12
C PHE A 60 5.01 10.18 -8.44
N ARG A 61 5.73 9.96 -9.53
CA ARG A 61 6.86 10.81 -9.94
C ARG A 61 6.45 12.26 -10.21
N ARG A 62 5.33 12.45 -10.90
CA ARG A 62 4.79 13.79 -11.14
C ARG A 62 4.44 14.51 -9.84
N LEU A 63 3.76 13.82 -8.92
CA LEU A 63 3.37 14.37 -7.61
C LEU A 63 4.60 14.62 -6.74
N LYS A 64 5.60 13.75 -6.78
CA LYS A 64 6.87 13.91 -6.08
C LYS A 64 7.62 15.15 -6.55
N ALA A 65 7.74 15.34 -7.87
CA ALA A 65 8.36 16.53 -8.46
C ALA A 65 7.61 17.83 -8.07
N ALA A 66 6.30 17.75 -7.82
CA ALA A 66 5.50 18.87 -7.33
C ALA A 66 5.54 19.04 -5.78
N GLY A 67 6.35 18.26 -5.05
CA GLY A 67 6.46 18.30 -3.58
C GLY A 67 5.21 17.81 -2.83
N LYS A 68 4.31 17.08 -3.50
CA LYS A 68 3.01 16.67 -2.94
C LYS A 68 3.02 15.33 -2.21
N THR A 69 4.13 14.60 -2.23
CA THR A 69 4.22 13.26 -1.61
C THR A 69 4.95 13.26 -0.27
N ASP A 70 5.69 14.32 0.06
CA ASP A 70 6.53 14.36 1.25
C ASP A 70 5.68 14.47 2.53
N GLY A 71 5.96 13.60 3.50
CA GLY A 71 5.20 13.49 4.75
C GLY A 71 3.83 12.80 4.61
N ARG A 72 3.40 12.45 3.39
CA ARG A 72 2.06 11.89 3.15
C ARG A 72 1.91 10.44 3.61
N LEU A 73 3.01 9.70 3.75
CA LEU A 73 2.94 8.35 4.30
C LEU A 73 2.36 8.35 5.72
N LEU A 74 2.83 9.24 6.60
CA LEU A 74 2.29 9.31 7.95
C LEU A 74 0.79 9.68 7.98
N GLU A 75 0.37 10.64 7.17
CA GLU A 75 -1.04 11.03 7.04
C GLU A 75 -1.91 9.85 6.57
N LEU A 76 -1.44 9.12 5.57
CA LEU A 76 -2.10 7.94 5.01
C LEU A 76 -2.25 6.82 6.05
N LEU A 77 -1.23 6.63 6.90
CA LEU A 77 -1.28 5.64 7.99
C LEU A 77 -2.27 6.04 9.08
N GLN A 78 -2.38 7.33 9.37
CA GLN A 78 -3.24 7.84 10.44
C GLN A 78 -4.73 7.75 10.13
N SER A 79 -5.13 8.01 8.89
CA SER A 79 -6.55 8.07 8.51
C SER A 79 -6.75 7.89 7.01
N ASP A 80 -8.01 7.68 6.62
CA ASP A 80 -8.39 7.57 5.21
C ASP A 80 -8.75 8.93 4.57
N ARG A 81 -8.57 10.04 5.34
CA ARG A 81 -8.93 11.40 4.91
C ARG A 81 -8.27 11.82 3.60
N LEU A 82 -7.02 11.39 3.37
CA LEU A 82 -6.29 11.74 2.15
C LEU A 82 -7.00 11.25 0.88
N PHE A 83 -7.73 10.13 0.97
CA PHE A 83 -8.55 9.63 -0.15
C PHE A 83 -9.76 10.50 -0.47
N GLU A 84 -10.19 11.35 0.47
CA GLU A 84 -11.31 12.28 0.30
C GLU A 84 -10.81 13.64 -0.19
N THR A 85 -9.68 14.11 0.32
CA THR A 85 -9.16 15.45 0.07
C THR A 85 -8.22 15.54 -1.14
N GLU A 86 -7.35 14.55 -1.31
CA GLU A 86 -6.35 14.48 -2.38
C GLU A 86 -6.24 13.03 -2.91
N PRO A 87 -7.29 12.49 -3.55
CA PRO A 87 -7.34 11.07 -3.93
C PRO A 87 -6.16 10.63 -4.81
N GLU A 88 -5.72 11.46 -5.73
CA GLU A 88 -4.59 11.14 -6.58
C GLU A 88 -3.29 10.90 -5.79
N VAL A 89 -3.03 11.76 -4.78
CA VAL A 89 -1.89 11.59 -3.86
C VAL A 89 -2.05 10.32 -3.03
N ALA A 90 -3.25 10.09 -2.48
CA ALA A 90 -3.55 8.91 -1.68
C ALA A 90 -3.28 7.60 -2.44
N TYR A 91 -3.79 7.47 -3.67
CA TYR A 91 -3.56 6.29 -4.51
C TYR A 91 -2.08 6.13 -4.90
N ALA A 92 -1.40 7.22 -5.26
CA ALA A 92 0.01 7.17 -5.65
C ALA A 92 0.90 6.73 -4.48
N VAL A 93 0.70 7.28 -3.27
CA VAL A 93 1.47 6.94 -2.08
C VAL A 93 1.11 5.53 -1.59
N SER A 94 -0.17 5.12 -1.64
CA SER A 94 -0.60 3.76 -1.28
C SER A 94 0.05 2.71 -2.18
N TRP A 95 0.10 2.96 -3.50
CA TRP A 95 0.80 2.08 -4.42
C TRP A 95 2.31 2.05 -4.11
N ALA A 96 2.94 3.20 -3.94
CA ALA A 96 4.38 3.31 -3.72
C ALA A 96 4.83 2.53 -2.47
N ILE A 97 4.14 2.71 -1.33
CA ILE A 97 4.47 1.98 -0.10
C ILE A 97 4.19 0.48 -0.24
N SER A 98 3.07 0.10 -0.83
CA SER A 98 2.73 -1.31 -1.04
C SER A 98 3.72 -1.99 -1.98
N PHE A 99 4.13 -1.33 -3.06
CA PHE A 99 5.12 -1.84 -3.99
C PHE A 99 6.51 -1.96 -3.34
N TYR A 100 6.94 -0.92 -2.60
CA TYR A 100 8.19 -0.95 -1.86
C TYR A 100 8.21 -2.11 -0.84
N LEU A 101 7.16 -2.29 -0.06
CA LEU A 101 7.07 -3.36 0.94
C LEU A 101 7.02 -4.73 0.27
N ASN A 102 6.27 -4.89 -0.83
CA ASN A 102 6.18 -6.14 -1.56
C ASN A 102 7.52 -6.57 -2.16
N GLU A 103 8.31 -5.64 -2.71
CA GLU A 103 9.59 -5.96 -3.35
C GLU A 103 10.75 -6.12 -2.35
N ASN A 104 10.71 -5.42 -1.21
CA ASN A 104 11.86 -5.37 -0.28
C ASN A 104 11.60 -6.06 1.06
N ARG A 105 10.32 -6.23 1.46
CA ARG A 105 9.91 -6.76 2.76
C ARG A 105 8.65 -7.62 2.64
N GLN A 106 8.59 -8.48 1.63
CA GLN A 106 7.37 -9.21 1.24
C GLN A 106 6.78 -10.04 2.40
N ALA A 107 7.61 -10.81 3.11
CA ALA A 107 7.15 -11.65 4.20
C ALA A 107 6.50 -10.83 5.33
N GLU A 108 7.11 -9.69 5.70
CA GLU A 108 6.59 -8.79 6.72
C GLU A 108 5.31 -8.08 6.25
N TYR A 109 5.24 -7.71 4.97
CA TYR A 109 4.04 -7.09 4.39
C TYR A 109 2.86 -8.07 4.38
N MET A 110 3.09 -9.31 3.97
CA MET A 110 2.05 -10.34 4.01
C MET A 110 1.59 -10.67 5.44
N ASP A 111 2.51 -10.71 6.40
CA ASP A 111 2.19 -10.90 7.82
C ASP A 111 1.36 -9.73 8.37
N TYR A 112 1.76 -8.49 8.02
CA TYR A 112 1.01 -7.28 8.37
C TYR A 112 -0.43 -7.35 7.87
N LEU A 113 -0.67 -7.65 6.59
CA LEU A 113 -2.00 -7.74 6.01
C LEU A 113 -2.86 -8.80 6.70
N ARG A 114 -2.31 -10.00 6.94
CA ARG A 114 -3.02 -11.09 7.63
C ARG A 114 -3.37 -10.75 9.07
N LYS A 115 -2.48 -10.07 9.78
CA LYS A 115 -2.72 -9.66 11.16
C LYS A 115 -3.68 -8.48 11.24
N ASP A 116 -3.62 -7.54 10.29
CA ASP A 116 -4.59 -6.44 10.21
C ASP A 116 -6.02 -6.96 10.00
N ALA A 117 -6.20 -7.96 9.15
CA ALA A 117 -7.49 -8.63 8.95
C ALA A 117 -8.06 -9.29 10.22
N ARG A 118 -7.21 -9.59 11.21
CA ARG A 118 -7.59 -10.26 12.47
C ARG A 118 -7.68 -9.33 13.67
N ARG A 119 -7.61 -8.01 13.46
CA ARG A 119 -7.60 -7.02 14.56
C ARG A 119 -8.93 -6.85 15.31
N GLY A 120 -9.92 -7.62 14.97
CA GLY A 120 -11.25 -7.64 15.59
C GLY A 120 -12.34 -7.09 14.69
N ASP A 121 -13.49 -7.76 14.74
CA ASP A 121 -14.66 -7.41 13.95
C ASP A 121 -15.35 -6.17 14.54
N PHE A 122 -15.85 -5.30 13.65
CA PHE A 122 -16.61 -4.10 13.99
C PHE A 122 -15.85 -3.03 14.81
N LEU A 123 -14.52 -3.17 14.99
CA LEU A 123 -13.72 -2.19 15.71
C LEU A 123 -13.23 -1.08 14.76
N LYS A 124 -13.47 0.18 15.17
CA LYS A 124 -12.84 1.34 14.54
C LYS A 124 -11.49 1.59 15.22
N HIS A 125 -10.44 1.55 14.45
CA HIS A 125 -9.09 1.83 14.95
C HIS A 125 -8.82 3.34 14.99
N SER A 126 -8.35 3.83 16.15
CA SER A 126 -7.90 5.21 16.28
C SER A 126 -6.66 5.48 15.42
N ARG A 127 -6.31 6.76 15.23
CA ARG A 127 -5.08 7.15 14.54
C ARG A 127 -3.83 6.52 15.19
N LEU A 128 -3.77 6.51 16.51
CA LEU A 128 -2.67 5.92 17.27
C LEU A 128 -2.60 4.42 17.10
N ASP A 129 -3.75 3.73 17.09
CA ASP A 129 -3.80 2.27 16.86
C ASP A 129 -3.32 1.89 15.46
N ARG A 130 -3.72 2.66 14.44
CA ARG A 130 -3.30 2.44 13.04
C ARG A 130 -1.78 2.60 12.90
N VAL A 131 -1.24 3.72 13.36
CA VAL A 131 0.21 3.99 13.33
C VAL A 131 0.98 3.01 14.21
N GLY A 132 0.52 2.75 15.42
CA GLY A 132 1.15 1.80 16.34
C GLY A 132 1.21 0.38 15.77
N PHE A 133 0.15 -0.06 15.08
CA PHE A 133 0.15 -1.35 14.41
C PHE A 133 1.17 -1.41 13.26
N PHE A 134 1.23 -0.38 12.43
CA PHE A 134 2.23 -0.27 11.36
C PHE A 134 3.66 -0.28 11.90
N VAL A 135 3.93 0.52 12.93
CA VAL A 135 5.25 0.67 13.55
C VAL A 135 5.77 -0.64 14.16
N ARG A 136 4.89 -1.46 14.72
CA ARG A 136 5.26 -2.80 15.25
C ARG A 136 5.81 -3.74 14.17
N HIS A 137 5.37 -3.58 12.92
CA HIS A 137 5.82 -4.43 11.80
C HIS A 137 7.00 -3.82 11.04
N PHE A 138 6.99 -2.51 10.83
CA PHE A 138 7.93 -1.86 9.92
C PHE A 138 8.94 -0.94 10.60
N GLY A 139 8.84 -0.75 11.92
CA GLY A 139 9.75 0.07 12.72
C GLY A 139 9.25 1.49 12.94
N LYS A 140 9.81 2.15 13.96
CA LYS A 140 9.36 3.47 14.43
C LYS A 140 9.71 4.64 13.52
N ASN A 141 10.74 4.48 12.68
CA ASN A 141 11.22 5.54 11.79
C ASN A 141 10.42 5.59 10.48
N ILE A 142 9.20 6.13 10.54
CA ILE A 142 8.30 6.25 9.38
C ILE A 142 8.90 7.20 8.33
N GLU A 143 9.49 8.31 8.74
CA GLU A 143 10.16 9.26 7.83
C GLU A 143 11.32 8.60 7.08
N GLY A 144 12.16 7.84 7.78
CA GLY A 144 13.23 7.08 7.14
C GLY A 144 12.71 5.98 6.21
N LEU A 145 11.56 5.37 6.53
CA LEU A 145 10.90 4.41 5.63
C LEU A 145 10.40 5.11 4.36
N GLU A 146 9.75 6.26 4.50
CA GLU A 146 9.28 7.08 3.38
C GLU A 146 10.45 7.51 2.46
N LYS A 147 11.56 7.94 3.02
CA LYS A 147 12.78 8.27 2.26
C LYS A 147 13.29 7.07 1.45
N ARG A 148 13.37 5.88 2.07
CA ARG A 148 13.77 4.65 1.37
C ARG A 148 12.80 4.24 0.27
N MET A 149 11.51 4.35 0.53
CA MET A 149 10.45 4.13 -0.47
C MET A 149 10.63 5.09 -1.66
N ASN A 150 10.82 6.38 -1.41
CA ASN A 150 11.00 7.39 -2.44
C ASN A 150 12.23 7.07 -3.32
N ILE A 151 13.38 6.80 -2.70
CA ILE A 151 14.63 6.42 -3.41
C ILE A 151 14.39 5.17 -4.28
N PHE A 152 13.73 4.15 -3.72
CA PHE A 152 13.43 2.94 -4.45
C PHE A 152 12.55 3.19 -5.67
N VAL A 153 11.44 3.94 -5.51
CA VAL A 153 10.50 4.21 -6.61
C VAL A 153 11.14 5.10 -7.69
N GLU A 154 11.99 6.05 -7.30
CA GLU A 154 12.74 6.89 -8.26
C GLU A 154 13.80 6.10 -9.03
N SER A 155 14.42 5.07 -8.44
CA SER A 155 15.42 4.21 -9.07
C SER A 155 14.89 3.27 -10.14
N ILE A 156 13.57 3.06 -10.21
CA ILE A 156 12.92 2.20 -11.20
C ILE A 156 13.12 2.79 -12.60
N LYS A 157 13.57 1.94 -13.54
CA LYS A 157 13.80 2.33 -14.95
C LYS A 157 12.63 1.87 -15.84
#